data_b2ec92bdfc6fabc1055f0ed2b7e84068
#
_entry.id   b2ec92bdfc6fabc1055f0ed2b7e84068
#
_cell.length_a   1.000
_cell.length_b   1.000
_cell.length_c   1.000
_cell.angle_alpha   90.00
_cell.angle_beta   90.00
_cell.angle_gamma   90.00
#
_symmetry.space_group_name_H-M   'P 1'
#
loop_
_entity.id
_entity.type
_entity.pdbx_description
1 polymer ?
#
loop_
_entity_poly.entity_id
_entity_poly.type
_entity_poly.pdbx_seq_one_letter_code
_entity_poly.pdbx_strand_id
1 'polypeptide(L)'
;GYATPKELMDDMDQALSLIPGKHKINLHASYAIFEDGEFADRDALEPRHFRKWVEYAKERNMGIDFNPTFFSHEKAAEFTLSSPDEEIRQFWIRHGQACIRISQYFAEELGQSCVMNIWIPDGYKDIPADRLGPRARFKDSLDQILSIPYDRSKVYVCLESKVFGISLESYTVGSSEFCLNYAAKNGIISLMDNGHYHPTEVVSDKISSLLLFNEKIALHVTRPVRWDSDHVVLFDDEIKEIAKEIVRNDALDRVFLATDYFDASINRISAWVVGIRNLQKALLFALLQPNETLKNLQDRSNYSELMVMQEELKFYPFADVWKEFCRQSSVPGGSEWFEQVRAYEKAVLWKRK
;
A
#
# COMPACT_ATOMS: atom_id res chain seq x y z
N GLY A 1 -19.41 4.44 11.32
CA GLY A 1 -18.69 3.43 10.50
C GLY A 1 -19.62 2.63 9.62
N TYR A 2 -19.13 1.58 9.01
CA TYR A 2 -19.94 0.59 8.30
C TYR A 2 -20.16 -0.64 9.19
N ALA A 3 -21.32 -1.29 9.05
CA ALA A 3 -21.64 -2.54 9.71
C ALA A 3 -21.72 -3.72 8.73
N THR A 4 -21.87 -3.43 7.43
CA THR A 4 -22.00 -4.46 6.38
C THR A 4 -21.02 -4.19 5.23
N PRO A 5 -20.64 -5.24 4.47
CA PRO A 5 -19.83 -5.07 3.26
C PRO A 5 -20.45 -4.09 2.25
N LYS A 6 -21.78 -4.10 2.10
CA LYS A 6 -22.47 -3.18 1.22
C LYS A 6 -22.28 -1.72 1.65
N GLU A 7 -22.40 -1.43 2.93
CA GLU A 7 -22.17 -0.06 3.44
C GLU A 7 -20.73 0.40 3.20
N LEU A 8 -19.74 -0.52 3.29
CA LEU A 8 -18.36 -0.20 2.94
C LEU A 8 -18.23 0.11 1.45
N MET A 9 -18.85 -0.68 0.57
CA MET A 9 -18.86 -0.45 -0.88
C MET A 9 -19.52 0.89 -1.21
N ASP A 10 -20.63 1.24 -0.57
CA ASP A 10 -21.30 2.54 -0.73
C ASP A 10 -20.38 3.71 -0.31
N ASP A 11 -19.64 3.58 0.78
CA ASP A 11 -18.66 4.58 1.23
C ASP A 11 -17.48 4.71 0.24
N MET A 12 -17.03 3.59 -0.31
CA MET A 12 -15.99 3.58 -1.34
C MET A 12 -16.47 4.26 -2.63
N ASP A 13 -17.70 4.00 -3.07
CA ASP A 13 -18.29 4.66 -4.22
C ASP A 13 -18.35 6.18 -4.04
N GLN A 14 -18.73 6.63 -2.84
CA GLN A 14 -18.72 8.06 -2.51
C GLN A 14 -17.30 8.65 -2.63
N ALA A 15 -16.28 7.96 -2.12
CA ALA A 15 -14.91 8.43 -2.22
C ALA A 15 -14.40 8.41 -3.68
N LEU A 16 -14.60 7.30 -4.40
CA LEU A 16 -14.14 7.13 -5.78
C LEU A 16 -14.77 8.14 -6.73
N SER A 17 -16.03 8.55 -6.49
CA SER A 17 -16.68 9.60 -7.29
C SER A 17 -16.01 10.98 -7.17
N LEU A 18 -15.12 11.16 -6.19
CA LEU A 18 -14.42 12.42 -5.90
C LEU A 18 -12.93 12.37 -6.21
N ILE A 19 -12.43 11.25 -6.74
CA ILE A 19 -11.02 11.03 -7.06
C ILE A 19 -10.89 10.86 -8.57
N PRO A 20 -10.10 11.70 -9.26
CA PRO A 20 -9.97 11.58 -10.72
C PRO A 20 -9.16 10.34 -11.13
N GLY A 21 -9.34 9.90 -12.37
CA GLY A 21 -8.55 8.83 -12.99
C GLY A 21 -9.10 7.42 -12.76
N LYS A 22 -8.26 6.42 -13.02
CA LYS A 22 -8.57 5.00 -12.82
C LYS A 22 -8.07 4.54 -11.47
N HIS A 23 -8.76 3.58 -10.87
CA HIS A 23 -8.49 3.12 -9.53
C HIS A 23 -8.35 1.60 -9.45
N LYS A 24 -7.62 1.14 -8.45
CA LYS A 24 -7.68 -0.20 -7.88
C LYS A 24 -8.07 -0.09 -6.41
N ILE A 25 -8.66 -1.14 -5.89
CA ILE A 25 -8.88 -1.27 -4.45
C ILE A 25 -7.87 -2.26 -3.87
N ASN A 26 -7.50 -2.06 -2.62
CA ASN A 26 -6.64 -2.98 -1.89
C ASN A 26 -7.46 -3.58 -0.73
N LEU A 27 -7.64 -4.89 -0.74
CA LEU A 27 -8.42 -5.61 0.26
C LEU A 27 -7.51 -6.40 1.19
N HIS A 28 -7.88 -6.45 2.47
CA HIS A 28 -7.38 -7.45 3.40
C HIS A 28 -8.20 -8.75 3.36
N ALA A 29 -7.57 -9.86 3.66
CA ALA A 29 -8.25 -11.16 3.77
C ALA A 29 -9.38 -11.15 4.82
N SER A 30 -9.32 -10.26 5.81
CA SER A 30 -10.39 -10.03 6.79
C SER A 30 -11.70 -9.50 6.21
N TYR A 31 -11.69 -9.02 4.97
CA TYR A 31 -12.89 -8.57 4.27
C TYR A 31 -13.63 -9.69 3.51
N ALA A 32 -13.31 -10.97 3.78
CA ALA A 32 -14.08 -12.10 3.27
C ALA A 32 -15.57 -11.95 3.61
N ILE A 33 -16.44 -12.27 2.65
CA ILE A 33 -17.89 -12.19 2.81
C ILE A 33 -18.45 -13.60 2.81
N PHE A 34 -19.07 -13.98 3.92
CA PHE A 34 -19.69 -15.27 4.09
C PHE A 34 -21.21 -15.18 3.87
N GLU A 35 -21.78 -16.19 3.23
CA GLU A 35 -23.21 -16.28 2.93
C GLU A 35 -23.86 -17.33 3.84
N ASP A 36 -25.14 -17.13 4.18
CA ASP A 36 -26.01 -18.11 4.83
C ASP A 36 -25.46 -18.79 6.11
N GLY A 37 -24.76 -18.02 6.95
CA GLY A 37 -24.21 -18.53 8.21
C GLY A 37 -22.94 -19.36 8.06
N GLU A 38 -22.36 -19.39 6.86
CA GLU A 38 -21.05 -19.96 6.64
C GLU A 38 -19.98 -19.17 7.40
N PHE A 39 -18.96 -19.86 7.85
CA PHE A 39 -17.73 -19.27 8.39
C PHE A 39 -16.54 -20.09 7.91
N ALA A 40 -15.48 -19.42 7.50
CA ALA A 40 -14.19 -20.03 7.24
C ALA A 40 -13.11 -19.22 7.98
N ASP A 41 -12.25 -19.91 8.69
CA ASP A 41 -11.11 -19.27 9.34
C ASP A 41 -10.06 -18.85 8.29
N ARG A 42 -9.07 -18.08 8.71
CA ARG A 42 -8.05 -17.48 7.84
C ARG A 42 -7.34 -18.48 6.94
N ASP A 43 -7.05 -19.69 7.44
CA ASP A 43 -6.37 -20.75 6.69
C ASP A 43 -7.28 -21.53 5.74
N ALA A 44 -8.59 -21.34 5.83
CA ALA A 44 -9.61 -21.99 5.01
C ALA A 44 -10.33 -21.04 4.05
N LEU A 45 -9.82 -19.81 3.88
CA LEU A 45 -10.39 -18.85 2.93
C LEU A 45 -10.24 -19.35 1.48
N GLU A 46 -11.27 -19.09 0.70
CA GLU A 46 -11.36 -19.48 -0.71
C GLU A 46 -11.77 -18.30 -1.59
N PRO A 47 -11.50 -18.36 -2.91
CA PRO A 47 -11.91 -17.32 -3.86
C PRO A 47 -13.39 -16.93 -3.78
N ARG A 48 -14.29 -17.89 -3.56
CA ARG A 48 -15.74 -17.65 -3.46
C ARG A 48 -16.13 -16.66 -2.37
N HIS A 49 -15.36 -16.56 -1.29
CA HIS A 49 -15.60 -15.62 -0.21
C HIS A 49 -15.33 -14.16 -0.60
N PHE A 50 -14.76 -13.94 -1.79
CA PHE A 50 -14.47 -12.62 -2.35
C PHE A 50 -15.23 -12.33 -3.64
N ARG A 51 -16.18 -13.19 -4.03
CA ARG A 51 -16.95 -13.03 -5.28
C ARG A 51 -17.65 -11.68 -5.34
N LYS A 52 -18.28 -11.24 -4.27
CA LYS A 52 -18.97 -9.92 -4.24
C LYS A 52 -18.03 -8.74 -4.45
N TRP A 53 -16.79 -8.84 -4.00
CA TRP A 53 -15.75 -7.85 -4.28
C TRP A 53 -15.35 -7.84 -5.76
N VAL A 54 -15.26 -9.00 -6.37
CA VAL A 54 -14.98 -9.12 -7.81
C VAL A 54 -16.13 -8.54 -8.64
N GLU A 55 -17.36 -8.84 -8.29
CA GLU A 55 -18.54 -8.25 -8.94
C GLU A 55 -18.53 -6.73 -8.82
N TYR A 56 -18.28 -6.20 -7.62
CA TYR A 56 -18.14 -4.76 -7.37
C TYR A 56 -17.05 -4.11 -8.24
N ALA A 57 -15.88 -4.74 -8.33
CA ALA A 57 -14.75 -4.22 -9.10
C ALA A 57 -15.01 -4.30 -10.63
N LYS A 58 -15.63 -5.39 -11.12
CA LYS A 58 -16.01 -5.55 -12.53
C LYS A 58 -16.95 -4.45 -13.00
N GLU A 59 -18.00 -4.15 -12.23
CA GLU A 59 -18.97 -3.09 -12.54
C GLU A 59 -18.29 -1.72 -12.70
N ARG A 60 -17.16 -1.50 -12.05
CA ARG A 60 -16.41 -0.24 -12.03
C ARG A 60 -15.14 -0.26 -12.87
N ASN A 61 -14.91 -1.36 -13.58
CA ASN A 61 -13.69 -1.57 -14.36
C ASN A 61 -12.40 -1.34 -13.53
N MET A 62 -12.39 -1.86 -12.31
CA MET A 62 -11.27 -1.75 -11.37
C MET A 62 -10.56 -3.08 -11.20
N GLY A 63 -9.28 -3.03 -10.82
CA GLY A 63 -8.52 -4.16 -10.29
C GLY A 63 -8.61 -4.25 -8.76
N ILE A 64 -8.18 -5.38 -8.23
CA ILE A 64 -8.05 -5.62 -6.78
C ILE A 64 -6.62 -6.04 -6.49
N ASP A 65 -5.98 -5.36 -5.53
CA ASP A 65 -4.77 -5.81 -4.86
C ASP A 65 -5.15 -6.42 -3.50
N PHE A 66 -4.29 -7.24 -2.92
CA PHE A 66 -4.69 -8.07 -1.79
C PHE A 66 -3.61 -8.19 -0.70
N ASN A 67 -4.05 -8.15 0.54
CA ASN A 67 -3.18 -8.37 1.70
C ASN A 67 -3.68 -9.57 2.51
N PRO A 68 -2.86 -10.58 2.74
CA PRO A 68 -3.05 -11.49 3.87
C PRO A 68 -3.20 -10.69 5.17
N THR A 69 -3.96 -11.21 6.11
CA THR A 69 -4.16 -10.54 7.39
C THR A 69 -3.59 -11.39 8.52
N PHE A 70 -2.32 -11.15 8.86
CA PHE A 70 -1.58 -11.86 9.91
C PHE A 70 -1.75 -11.21 11.29
N PHE A 71 -2.87 -10.54 11.52
CA PHE A 71 -3.20 -9.83 12.76
C PHE A 71 -4.70 -9.88 13.04
N SER A 72 -5.13 -9.34 14.18
CA SER A 72 -6.56 -9.36 14.61
C SER A 72 -7.15 -10.77 14.61
N HIS A 73 -6.42 -11.71 15.21
CA HIS A 73 -6.81 -13.11 15.36
C HIS A 73 -6.16 -13.69 16.61
N GLU A 74 -6.80 -14.67 17.27
CA GLU A 74 -6.25 -15.27 18.50
C GLU A 74 -4.86 -15.91 18.28
N LYS A 75 -4.64 -16.55 17.12
CA LYS A 75 -3.34 -17.15 16.75
C LYS A 75 -2.28 -16.10 16.33
N ALA A 76 -2.59 -14.82 16.36
CA ALA A 76 -1.66 -13.73 16.12
C ALA A 76 -1.33 -12.94 17.40
N ALA A 77 -1.64 -13.50 18.58
CA ALA A 77 -1.43 -12.84 19.86
C ALA A 77 0.06 -12.53 20.14
N GLU A 78 0.97 -13.39 19.66
CA GLU A 78 2.41 -13.23 19.81
C GLU A 78 3.10 -13.26 18.44
N PHE A 79 3.29 -14.44 17.86
CA PHE A 79 3.97 -14.65 16.59
C PHE A 79 3.08 -15.33 15.58
N THR A 80 3.28 -15.02 14.30
CA THR A 80 2.56 -15.62 13.18
C THR A 80 3.49 -16.54 12.36
N LEU A 81 4.01 -16.08 11.23
CA LEU A 81 4.90 -16.85 10.35
C LEU A 81 6.27 -17.16 10.95
N SER A 82 6.64 -16.51 12.05
CA SER A 82 7.87 -16.80 12.78
C SER A 82 7.64 -17.56 14.10
N SER A 83 6.40 -17.99 14.35
CA SER A 83 6.03 -18.69 15.58
C SER A 83 6.92 -19.91 15.84
N PRO A 84 7.39 -20.12 17.10
CA PRO A 84 8.02 -21.38 17.49
C PRO A 84 7.03 -22.54 17.56
N ASP A 85 5.73 -22.23 17.70
CA ASP A 85 4.65 -23.23 17.66
C ASP A 85 4.37 -23.59 16.20
N GLU A 86 4.60 -24.87 15.86
CA GLU A 86 4.43 -25.38 14.50
C GLU A 86 2.96 -25.36 14.05
N GLU A 87 1.99 -25.57 14.93
CA GLU A 87 0.57 -25.55 14.57
C GLU A 87 0.13 -24.13 14.18
N ILE A 88 0.56 -23.12 14.96
CA ILE A 88 0.32 -21.72 14.66
C ILE A 88 0.99 -21.33 13.35
N ARG A 89 2.25 -21.72 13.16
CA ARG A 89 3.00 -21.39 11.96
C ARG A 89 2.38 -22.02 10.71
N GLN A 90 1.97 -23.28 10.76
CA GLN A 90 1.30 -23.97 9.66
C GLN A 90 -0.08 -23.38 9.33
N PHE A 91 -0.84 -22.94 10.34
CA PHE A 91 -2.09 -22.21 10.14
C PHE A 91 -1.84 -20.95 9.27
N TRP A 92 -0.84 -20.16 9.61
CA TRP A 92 -0.52 -18.93 8.87
C TRP A 92 0.12 -19.19 7.50
N ILE A 93 0.87 -20.27 7.35
CA ILE A 93 1.37 -20.70 6.04
C ILE A 93 0.21 -21.03 5.10
N ARG A 94 -0.77 -21.81 5.57
CA ARG A 94 -1.98 -22.11 4.78
C ARG A 94 -2.76 -20.84 4.45
N HIS A 95 -2.85 -19.90 5.37
CA HIS A 95 -3.44 -18.58 5.09
C HIS A 95 -2.72 -17.86 3.96
N GLY A 96 -1.40 -17.77 3.99
CA GLY A 96 -0.61 -17.16 2.92
C GLY A 96 -0.82 -17.85 1.56
N GLN A 97 -0.86 -19.18 1.54
CA GLN A 97 -1.14 -19.95 0.33
C GLN A 97 -2.56 -19.72 -0.20
N ALA A 98 -3.55 -19.65 0.68
CA ALA A 98 -4.93 -19.31 0.32
C ALA A 98 -4.99 -17.91 -0.32
N CYS A 99 -4.27 -16.95 0.23
CA CYS A 99 -4.22 -15.58 -0.29
C CYS A 99 -3.57 -15.50 -1.69
N ILE A 100 -2.57 -16.32 -2.00
CA ILE A 100 -2.04 -16.44 -3.37
C ILE A 100 -3.12 -16.91 -4.34
N ARG A 101 -3.89 -17.96 -3.99
CA ARG A 101 -4.99 -18.46 -4.83
C ARG A 101 -6.08 -17.43 -5.04
N ILE A 102 -6.43 -16.69 -4.00
CA ILE A 102 -7.41 -15.61 -4.06
C ILE A 102 -6.90 -14.47 -4.95
N SER A 103 -5.62 -14.10 -4.83
CA SER A 103 -4.99 -13.08 -5.67
C SER A 103 -4.99 -13.46 -7.14
N GLN A 104 -4.75 -14.74 -7.47
CA GLN A 104 -4.82 -15.24 -8.83
C GLN A 104 -6.26 -15.18 -9.36
N TYR A 105 -7.24 -15.56 -8.53
CA TYR A 105 -8.65 -15.42 -8.88
C TYR A 105 -9.01 -13.97 -9.21
N PHE A 106 -8.58 -12.98 -8.42
CA PHE A 106 -8.79 -11.57 -8.74
C PHE A 106 -8.18 -11.18 -10.08
N ALA A 107 -6.94 -11.57 -10.33
CA ALA A 107 -6.26 -11.24 -11.58
C ALA A 107 -6.96 -11.86 -12.80
N GLU A 108 -7.39 -13.10 -12.69
CA GLU A 108 -8.08 -13.79 -13.77
C GLU A 108 -9.46 -13.21 -14.06
N GLU A 109 -10.25 -12.96 -13.03
CA GLU A 109 -11.60 -12.45 -13.13
C GLU A 109 -11.66 -10.98 -13.62
N LEU A 110 -10.67 -10.17 -13.25
CA LEU A 110 -10.64 -8.73 -13.55
C LEU A 110 -9.76 -8.39 -14.76
N GLY A 111 -8.98 -9.34 -15.28
CA GLY A 111 -8.06 -9.11 -16.39
C GLY A 111 -6.94 -8.11 -16.07
N GLN A 112 -6.60 -7.96 -14.80
CA GLN A 112 -5.53 -7.08 -14.30
C GLN A 112 -4.66 -7.85 -13.32
N SER A 113 -3.37 -7.54 -13.25
CA SER A 113 -2.49 -8.14 -12.24
C SER A 113 -2.93 -7.78 -10.82
N CYS A 114 -2.72 -8.70 -9.89
CA CYS A 114 -2.95 -8.48 -8.46
C CYS A 114 -1.62 -8.40 -7.74
N VAL A 115 -1.40 -7.34 -6.99
CA VAL A 115 -0.29 -7.23 -6.04
C VAL A 115 -0.75 -7.82 -4.71
N MET A 116 -0.02 -8.79 -4.19
CA MET A 116 -0.30 -9.41 -2.89
C MET A 116 0.83 -9.11 -1.92
N ASN A 117 0.54 -8.32 -0.90
CA ASN A 117 1.55 -7.86 0.04
C ASN A 117 1.57 -8.66 1.34
N ILE A 118 2.69 -9.27 1.66
CA ILE A 118 2.93 -9.97 2.93
C ILE A 118 3.62 -9.01 3.90
N TRP A 119 2.96 -8.75 5.01
CA TRP A 119 3.46 -8.05 6.18
C TRP A 119 3.10 -8.83 7.44
N ILE A 120 4.03 -8.98 8.39
CA ILE A 120 3.79 -9.65 9.67
C ILE A 120 4.07 -8.71 10.85
N PRO A 121 3.30 -8.82 11.95
CA PRO A 121 3.52 -8.02 13.15
C PRO A 121 4.59 -8.57 14.09
N ASP A 122 5.29 -9.64 13.70
CA ASP A 122 6.16 -10.42 14.57
C ASP A 122 7.40 -9.65 15.04
N GLY A 123 7.66 -9.66 16.33
CA GLY A 123 8.82 -9.01 16.93
C GLY A 123 8.80 -9.08 18.46
N TYR A 124 9.74 -8.40 19.08
CA TYR A 124 9.87 -8.34 20.55
C TYR A 124 9.88 -6.90 21.05
N LYS A 125 9.20 -6.69 22.15
CA LYS A 125 9.25 -5.46 22.91
C LYS A 125 10.51 -5.38 23.77
N ASP A 126 10.85 -6.49 24.42
CA ASP A 126 11.97 -6.61 25.35
C ASP A 126 13.22 -7.17 24.65
N ILE A 127 14.28 -7.43 25.44
CA ILE A 127 15.58 -7.86 24.94
C ILE A 127 15.50 -9.28 24.38
N PRO A 128 15.72 -9.50 23.09
CA PRO A 128 15.73 -10.84 22.51
C PRO A 128 17.03 -11.59 22.83
N ALA A 129 16.92 -12.85 23.22
CA ALA A 129 18.07 -13.75 23.34
C ALA A 129 18.49 -14.37 22.00
N ASP A 130 17.55 -14.49 21.08
CA ASP A 130 17.75 -15.06 19.75
C ASP A 130 17.01 -14.24 18.70
N ARG A 131 17.74 -13.69 17.74
CA ARG A 131 17.19 -12.98 16.59
C ARG A 131 17.19 -13.83 15.32
N LEU A 132 18.06 -14.85 15.25
CA LEU A 132 18.19 -15.70 14.06
C LEU A 132 17.06 -16.71 13.97
N GLY A 133 16.69 -17.36 15.04
CA GLY A 133 15.66 -18.41 15.08
C GLY A 133 14.31 -17.95 14.50
N PRO A 134 13.71 -16.86 15.00
CA PRO A 134 12.47 -16.34 14.43
C PRO A 134 12.58 -15.98 12.95
N ARG A 135 13.69 -15.38 12.52
CA ARG A 135 13.92 -15.07 11.09
C ARG A 135 14.10 -16.32 10.24
N ALA A 136 14.75 -17.36 10.76
CA ALA A 136 14.87 -18.64 10.06
C ALA A 136 13.50 -19.30 9.87
N ARG A 137 12.65 -19.26 10.89
CA ARG A 137 11.25 -19.75 10.79
C ARG A 137 10.42 -18.91 9.81
N PHE A 138 10.56 -17.60 9.83
CA PHE A 138 9.88 -16.72 8.87
C PHE A 138 10.31 -17.02 7.44
N LYS A 139 11.61 -17.19 7.22
CA LYS A 139 12.13 -17.61 5.91
C LYS A 139 11.54 -18.92 5.45
N ASP A 140 11.54 -19.94 6.29
CA ASP A 140 10.95 -21.25 5.99
C ASP A 140 9.45 -21.15 5.67
N SER A 141 8.72 -20.35 6.45
CA SER A 141 7.30 -20.11 6.20
C SER A 141 7.04 -19.44 4.86
N LEU A 142 7.84 -18.46 4.48
CA LEU A 142 7.76 -17.82 3.17
C LEU A 142 8.10 -18.79 2.04
N ASP A 143 9.13 -19.62 2.22
CA ASP A 143 9.49 -20.66 1.26
C ASP A 143 8.33 -21.63 1.03
N GLN A 144 7.63 -22.04 2.09
CA GLN A 144 6.45 -22.89 2.01
C GLN A 144 5.26 -22.18 1.34
N ILE A 145 4.99 -20.90 1.66
CA ILE A 145 3.94 -20.10 1.00
C ILE A 145 4.18 -20.02 -0.50
N LEU A 146 5.42 -19.74 -0.91
CA LEU A 146 5.79 -19.57 -2.32
C LEU A 146 5.95 -20.90 -3.08
N SER A 147 5.91 -22.04 -2.39
CA SER A 147 6.07 -23.35 -3.02
C SER A 147 4.87 -23.80 -3.84
N ILE A 148 3.70 -23.24 -3.61
CA ILE A 148 2.52 -23.57 -4.41
C ILE A 148 2.63 -22.98 -5.81
N PRO A 149 2.11 -23.66 -6.84
CA PRO A 149 2.10 -23.10 -8.18
C PRO A 149 1.15 -21.91 -8.29
N TYR A 150 1.61 -20.84 -8.91
CA TYR A 150 0.81 -19.67 -9.29
C TYR A 150 1.43 -18.95 -10.48
N ASP A 151 0.62 -18.17 -11.18
CA ASP A 151 1.08 -17.40 -12.33
C ASP A 151 1.74 -16.10 -11.87
N ARG A 152 3.08 -16.06 -11.90
CA ARG A 152 3.88 -14.88 -11.49
C ARG A 152 3.74 -13.68 -12.42
N SER A 153 3.13 -13.84 -13.58
CA SER A 153 2.79 -12.72 -14.45
C SER A 153 1.46 -12.04 -14.07
N LYS A 154 0.65 -12.73 -13.29
CA LYS A 154 -0.66 -12.26 -12.81
C LYS A 154 -0.66 -11.83 -11.36
N VAL A 155 0.11 -12.53 -10.52
CA VAL A 155 0.22 -12.27 -9.08
C VAL A 155 1.62 -11.83 -8.74
N TYR A 156 1.75 -10.59 -8.31
CA TYR A 156 3.00 -10.03 -7.82
C TYR A 156 3.03 -10.09 -6.30
N VAL A 157 3.73 -11.10 -5.77
CA VAL A 157 3.93 -11.23 -4.34
C VAL A 157 4.95 -10.20 -3.88
N CYS A 158 4.57 -9.40 -2.90
CA CYS A 158 5.42 -8.42 -2.24
C CYS A 158 5.72 -8.84 -0.81
N LEU A 159 6.86 -8.38 -0.30
CA LEU A 159 7.23 -8.53 1.09
C LEU A 159 7.54 -7.15 1.67
N GLU A 160 6.75 -6.74 2.64
CA GLU A 160 6.85 -5.44 3.29
C GLU A 160 7.65 -5.54 4.58
N SER A 161 8.59 -4.63 4.75
CA SER A 161 9.41 -4.52 5.94
C SER A 161 8.81 -3.60 6.98
N LYS A 162 9.20 -3.83 8.24
CA LYS A 162 8.98 -2.92 9.35
C LYS A 162 10.29 -2.76 10.12
N VAL A 163 10.58 -1.56 10.61
CA VAL A 163 11.83 -1.32 11.35
C VAL A 163 11.60 -1.40 12.85
N PHE A 164 10.58 -0.71 13.34
CA PHE A 164 10.18 -0.73 14.75
C PHE A 164 8.74 -0.19 14.88
N GLY A 165 8.19 -0.21 16.07
CA GLY A 165 6.87 0.28 16.39
C GLY A 165 6.42 -0.19 17.76
N ILE A 166 5.19 0.11 18.14
CA ILE A 166 4.62 -0.38 19.41
C ILE A 166 4.71 -1.91 19.43
N SER A 167 5.27 -2.45 20.50
CA SER A 167 5.54 -3.88 20.73
C SER A 167 6.69 -4.48 19.91
N LEU A 168 7.41 -3.68 19.12
CA LEU A 168 8.55 -4.11 18.29
C LEU A 168 9.80 -3.24 18.54
N GLU A 169 9.90 -2.62 19.70
CA GLU A 169 10.92 -1.61 19.99
C GLU A 169 12.34 -2.17 20.02
N SER A 170 12.50 -3.45 20.38
CA SER A 170 13.83 -4.08 20.47
C SER A 170 14.18 -4.98 19.31
N TYR A 171 13.18 -5.53 18.61
CA TYR A 171 13.42 -6.51 17.57
C TYR A 171 12.20 -6.67 16.66
N THR A 172 12.44 -6.51 15.37
CA THR A 172 11.47 -6.78 14.31
C THR A 172 11.94 -7.98 13.48
N VAL A 173 11.10 -9.00 13.33
CA VAL A 173 11.45 -10.20 12.54
C VAL A 173 11.57 -9.84 11.07
N GLY A 174 10.55 -9.20 10.51
CA GLY A 174 10.52 -8.72 9.13
C GLY A 174 11.25 -7.38 8.95
N SER A 175 12.54 -7.32 9.27
CA SER A 175 13.33 -6.11 9.07
C SER A 175 13.55 -5.79 7.59
N SER A 176 13.96 -4.55 7.30
CA SER A 176 14.27 -4.10 5.94
C SER A 176 15.32 -5.00 5.27
N GLU A 177 16.40 -5.33 5.99
CA GLU A 177 17.48 -6.19 5.50
C GLU A 177 16.98 -7.60 5.17
N PHE A 178 16.11 -8.17 6.01
CA PHE A 178 15.50 -9.47 5.75
C PHE A 178 14.64 -9.42 4.48
N CYS A 179 13.71 -8.48 4.41
CA CYS A 179 12.76 -8.39 3.32
C CYS A 179 13.42 -8.11 1.97
N LEU A 180 14.39 -7.19 1.92
CA LEU A 180 15.15 -6.88 0.71
C LEU A 180 15.92 -8.09 0.19
N ASN A 181 16.68 -8.76 1.08
CA ASN A 181 17.46 -9.93 0.70
C ASN A 181 16.58 -11.11 0.26
N TYR A 182 15.49 -11.36 1.01
CA TYR A 182 14.56 -12.44 0.66
C TYR A 182 13.88 -12.19 -0.68
N ALA A 183 13.36 -10.98 -0.89
CA ALA A 183 12.69 -10.61 -2.13
C ALA A 183 13.62 -10.74 -3.34
N ALA A 184 14.82 -10.18 -3.27
CA ALA A 184 15.79 -10.25 -4.36
C ALA A 184 16.20 -11.69 -4.67
N LYS A 185 16.43 -12.54 -3.64
CA LYS A 185 16.84 -13.93 -3.83
C LYS A 185 15.73 -14.80 -4.43
N ASN A 186 14.48 -14.54 -4.11
CA ASN A 186 13.35 -15.40 -4.48
C ASN A 186 12.51 -14.84 -5.65
N GLY A 187 12.94 -13.73 -6.25
CA GLY A 187 12.27 -13.12 -7.40
C GLY A 187 10.85 -12.65 -7.07
N ILE A 188 10.63 -12.16 -5.84
CA ILE A 188 9.42 -11.44 -5.42
C ILE A 188 9.73 -9.97 -5.22
N ILE A 189 8.73 -9.15 -4.95
CA ILE A 189 8.87 -7.71 -4.92
C ILE A 189 9.11 -7.22 -3.51
N SER A 190 10.08 -6.34 -3.34
CA SER A 190 10.26 -5.58 -2.11
C SER A 190 9.26 -4.44 -2.07
N LEU A 191 8.49 -4.36 -0.99
CA LEU A 191 7.56 -3.27 -0.72
C LEU A 191 8.11 -2.40 0.41
N MET A 192 8.20 -1.10 0.15
CA MET A 192 8.54 -0.11 1.15
C MET A 192 7.31 0.71 1.53
N ASP A 193 6.98 0.72 2.80
CA ASP A 193 6.07 1.71 3.38
C ASP A 193 6.90 2.86 3.96
N ASN A 194 6.62 4.10 3.55
CA ASN A 194 7.41 5.24 4.02
C ASN A 194 7.14 5.62 5.49
N GLY A 195 6.13 5.02 6.13
CA GLY A 195 5.89 5.09 7.57
C GLY A 195 6.68 4.07 8.39
N HIS A 196 7.29 3.07 7.75
CA HIS A 196 7.96 1.94 8.39
C HIS A 196 9.49 2.10 8.51
N TYR A 197 9.99 3.32 8.48
CA TYR A 197 11.42 3.63 8.61
C TYR A 197 11.67 4.60 9.76
N HIS A 198 12.94 4.71 10.16
CA HIS A 198 13.32 5.69 11.17
C HIS A 198 12.95 7.11 10.67
N PRO A 199 12.51 8.01 11.55
CA PRO A 199 12.08 9.37 11.16
C PRO A 199 13.12 10.20 10.40
N THR A 200 14.39 9.84 10.48
CA THR A 200 15.48 10.48 9.73
C THR A 200 15.81 9.80 8.40
N GLU A 201 15.19 8.66 8.10
CA GLU A 201 15.33 7.99 6.82
C GLU A 201 14.20 8.40 5.89
N VAL A 202 14.55 8.64 4.62
CA VAL A 202 13.58 8.98 3.57
C VAL A 202 13.51 7.85 2.54
N VAL A 203 12.29 7.43 2.21
CA VAL A 203 12.07 6.36 1.25
C VAL A 203 12.40 6.81 -0.18
N SER A 204 12.23 8.08 -0.48
CA SER A 204 12.60 8.66 -1.77
C SER A 204 14.05 8.36 -2.16
N ASP A 205 15.00 8.40 -1.22
CA ASP A 205 16.41 8.08 -1.46
C ASP A 205 16.65 6.58 -1.79
N LYS A 206 15.76 5.70 -1.37
CA LYS A 206 15.89 4.25 -1.55
C LYS A 206 15.42 3.76 -2.93
N ILE A 207 14.52 4.49 -3.58
CA ILE A 207 13.85 4.08 -4.83
C ILE A 207 14.86 3.83 -5.94
N SER A 208 15.76 4.76 -6.21
CA SER A 208 16.76 4.63 -7.28
C SER A 208 17.71 3.45 -7.07
N SER A 209 18.12 3.21 -5.82
CA SER A 209 18.93 2.05 -5.47
C SER A 209 18.22 0.73 -5.78
N LEU A 210 16.96 0.61 -5.40
CA LEU A 210 16.20 -0.62 -5.66
C LEU A 210 15.92 -0.84 -7.15
N LEU A 211 15.65 0.22 -7.91
CA LEU A 211 15.40 0.14 -9.35
C LEU A 211 16.62 -0.35 -10.16
N LEU A 212 17.83 -0.23 -9.62
CA LEU A 212 19.04 -0.78 -10.26
C LEU A 212 19.11 -2.30 -10.20
N PHE A 213 18.52 -2.91 -9.19
CA PHE A 213 18.64 -4.36 -8.94
C PHE A 213 17.33 -5.13 -9.09
N ASN A 214 16.20 -4.42 -9.18
CA ASN A 214 14.88 -5.03 -9.27
C ASN A 214 14.13 -4.52 -10.50
N GLU A 215 13.48 -5.42 -11.22
CA GLU A 215 12.63 -5.06 -12.36
C GLU A 215 11.43 -4.22 -11.89
N LYS A 216 10.84 -4.60 -10.78
CA LYS A 216 9.70 -3.92 -10.16
C LYS A 216 9.92 -3.74 -8.67
N ILE A 217 9.36 -2.65 -8.13
CA ILE A 217 9.26 -2.39 -6.69
C ILE A 217 7.82 -2.00 -6.34
N ALA A 218 7.51 -2.00 -5.07
CA ALA A 218 6.20 -1.56 -4.58
C ALA A 218 6.37 -0.55 -3.43
N LEU A 219 5.42 0.37 -3.35
CA LEU A 219 5.38 1.39 -2.31
C LEU A 219 3.98 1.43 -1.68
N HIS A 220 3.94 1.42 -0.37
CA HIS A 220 2.82 1.95 0.40
C HIS A 220 3.14 3.37 0.83
N VAL A 221 2.28 4.30 0.46
CA VAL A 221 2.48 5.71 0.73
C VAL A 221 1.57 6.13 1.88
N THR A 222 2.19 6.67 2.92
CA THR A 222 1.55 7.21 4.10
C THR A 222 2.24 8.50 4.52
N ARG A 223 1.77 9.15 5.57
CA ARG A 223 2.48 10.24 6.23
C ARG A 223 3.00 9.77 7.58
N PRO A 224 4.31 9.54 7.73
CA PRO A 224 4.89 9.24 9.03
C PRO A 224 4.89 10.50 9.91
N VAL A 225 4.58 10.37 11.19
CA VAL A 225 4.53 11.51 12.13
C VAL A 225 5.70 11.54 13.09
N ARG A 226 6.39 10.51 13.32
CA ARG A 226 7.65 10.38 14.11
C ARG A 226 8.12 8.95 14.16
N TRP A 227 7.19 8.06 14.51
CA TRP A 227 7.38 6.64 14.62
C TRP A 227 6.51 5.98 13.54
N ASP A 228 6.48 4.69 13.54
CA ASP A 228 5.51 3.88 12.82
C ASP A 228 4.09 4.40 13.05
N SER A 229 3.64 5.27 12.18
CA SER A 229 2.34 5.91 12.27
C SER A 229 1.87 6.22 10.86
N ASP A 230 0.86 5.48 10.44
CA ASP A 230 0.31 5.57 9.11
C ASP A 230 -0.84 6.60 9.12
N HIS A 231 -0.50 7.83 8.75
CA HIS A 231 -1.46 8.92 8.63
C HIS A 231 -1.79 9.26 7.18
N VAL A 232 -2.89 9.97 6.99
CA VAL A 232 -3.32 10.44 5.67
C VAL A 232 -2.21 11.23 4.97
N VAL A 233 -1.95 10.88 3.74
CA VAL A 233 -0.92 11.51 2.89
C VAL A 233 -1.19 13.00 2.77
N LEU A 234 -0.19 13.81 3.09
CA LEU A 234 -0.16 15.23 2.82
C LEU A 234 0.66 15.54 1.56
N PHE A 235 0.44 16.69 0.97
CA PHE A 235 1.24 17.20 -0.13
C PHE A 235 2.53 17.85 0.41
N ASP A 236 3.35 17.06 1.08
CA ASP A 236 4.61 17.47 1.71
C ASP A 236 5.84 17.20 0.82
N ASP A 237 7.02 17.48 1.34
CA ASP A 237 8.23 17.35 0.56
C ASP A 237 8.59 15.89 0.25
N GLU A 238 8.38 14.97 1.19
CA GLU A 238 8.71 13.56 0.96
C GLU A 238 7.82 12.92 -0.12
N ILE A 239 6.51 13.20 -0.13
CA ILE A 239 5.65 12.65 -1.18
C ILE A 239 6.01 13.21 -2.56
N LYS A 240 6.41 14.49 -2.63
CA LYS A 240 6.91 15.09 -3.87
C LYS A 240 8.22 14.46 -4.32
N GLU A 241 9.15 14.17 -3.42
CA GLU A 241 10.42 13.51 -3.77
C GLU A 241 10.20 12.03 -4.19
N ILE A 242 9.33 11.29 -3.52
CA ILE A 242 8.92 9.94 -3.97
C ILE A 242 8.39 10.00 -5.40
N ALA A 243 7.46 10.90 -5.69
CA ALA A 243 6.90 11.07 -7.03
C ALA A 243 7.96 11.46 -8.07
N LYS A 244 8.87 12.38 -7.72
CA LYS A 244 10.00 12.78 -8.60
C LYS A 244 10.93 11.60 -8.89
N GLU A 245 11.26 10.76 -7.90
CA GLU A 245 12.11 9.59 -8.12
C GLU A 245 11.44 8.58 -9.07
N ILE A 246 10.15 8.38 -8.97
CA ILE A 246 9.42 7.50 -9.90
C ILE A 246 9.44 8.07 -11.32
N VAL A 247 9.13 9.36 -11.48
CA VAL A 247 8.99 9.99 -12.79
C VAL A 247 10.35 10.21 -13.46
N ARG A 248 11.33 10.79 -12.76
CA ARG A 248 12.63 11.12 -13.35
C ARG A 248 13.48 9.90 -13.70
N ASN A 249 13.17 8.75 -13.13
CA ASN A 249 13.82 7.47 -13.45
C ASN A 249 13.02 6.63 -14.47
N ASP A 250 11.99 7.20 -15.08
CA ASP A 250 11.11 6.52 -16.05
C ASP A 250 10.55 5.19 -15.50
N ALA A 251 10.08 5.23 -14.25
CA ALA A 251 9.71 4.04 -13.48
C ALA A 251 8.20 3.92 -13.19
N LEU A 252 7.34 4.67 -13.89
CA LEU A 252 5.89 4.63 -13.68
C LEU A 252 5.28 3.25 -13.92
N ASP A 253 5.83 2.46 -14.82
CA ASP A 253 5.42 1.09 -15.12
C ASP A 253 6.16 0.02 -14.28
N ARG A 254 7.14 0.44 -13.47
CA ARG A 254 7.97 -0.41 -12.64
C ARG A 254 7.66 -0.30 -11.14
N VAL A 255 6.86 0.68 -10.74
CA VAL A 255 6.53 0.92 -9.33
C VAL A 255 5.04 0.69 -9.10
N PHE A 256 4.71 -0.32 -8.32
CA PHE A 256 3.36 -0.48 -7.80
C PHE A 256 3.16 0.49 -6.65
N LEU A 257 2.18 1.37 -6.79
CA LEU A 257 1.96 2.47 -5.87
C LEU A 257 0.57 2.36 -5.23
N ALA A 258 0.53 2.26 -3.92
CA ALA A 258 -0.68 2.24 -3.12
C ALA A 258 -0.56 3.19 -1.93
N THR A 259 -1.68 3.49 -1.30
CA THR A 259 -1.73 4.21 -0.03
C THR A 259 -2.09 3.24 1.08
N ASP A 260 -1.44 3.38 2.23
CA ASP A 260 -1.78 2.64 3.44
C ASP A 260 -1.75 3.58 4.64
N TYR A 261 -2.93 3.84 5.23
CA TYR A 261 -3.01 4.71 6.40
C TYR A 261 -4.31 4.50 7.19
N PHE A 262 -4.21 4.83 8.47
CA PHE A 262 -5.34 4.94 9.39
C PHE A 262 -5.43 6.39 9.88
N ASP A 263 -6.64 6.90 10.00
CA ASP A 263 -6.87 8.13 10.73
C ASP A 263 -8.28 8.13 11.32
N ALA A 264 -8.38 7.70 12.58
CA ALA A 264 -9.66 7.56 13.27
C ALA A 264 -10.28 8.90 13.68
N SER A 265 -9.53 10.00 13.62
CA SER A 265 -9.97 11.33 14.02
C SER A 265 -10.74 12.07 12.94
N ILE A 266 -10.66 11.62 11.70
CA ILE A 266 -11.36 12.22 10.56
C ILE A 266 -12.27 11.23 9.84
N ASN A 267 -13.22 11.77 9.08
CA ASN A 267 -14.09 10.96 8.25
C ASN A 267 -13.28 10.15 7.24
N ARG A 268 -13.49 8.83 7.19
CA ARG A 268 -12.76 7.91 6.34
C ARG A 268 -12.83 8.27 4.84
N ILE A 269 -14.01 8.70 4.36
CA ILE A 269 -14.19 9.11 2.96
C ILE A 269 -13.30 10.32 2.67
N SER A 270 -13.28 11.29 3.57
CA SER A 270 -12.38 12.45 3.46
C SER A 270 -10.92 12.06 3.48
N ALA A 271 -10.54 11.09 4.34
CA ALA A 271 -9.18 10.58 4.42
C ALA A 271 -8.74 9.95 3.08
N TRP A 272 -9.56 9.08 2.50
CA TRP A 272 -9.29 8.46 1.20
C TRP A 272 -9.16 9.51 0.09
N VAL A 273 -10.11 10.45 0.01
CA VAL A 273 -10.10 11.49 -1.03
C VAL A 273 -8.86 12.37 -0.91
N VAL A 274 -8.56 12.89 0.26
CA VAL A 274 -7.39 13.77 0.48
C VAL A 274 -6.10 13.04 0.18
N GLY A 275 -5.91 11.84 0.74
CA GLY A 275 -4.66 11.09 0.61
C GLY A 275 -4.34 10.71 -0.82
N ILE A 276 -5.30 10.14 -1.55
CA ILE A 276 -5.09 9.73 -2.94
C ILE A 276 -4.91 10.94 -3.84
N ARG A 277 -5.72 12.00 -3.67
CA ARG A 277 -5.55 13.23 -4.46
C ARG A 277 -4.19 13.90 -4.21
N ASN A 278 -3.67 13.86 -2.99
CA ASN A 278 -2.35 14.40 -2.68
C ASN A 278 -1.23 13.59 -3.36
N LEU A 279 -1.35 12.26 -3.39
CA LEU A 279 -0.42 11.43 -4.15
C LEU A 279 -0.49 11.73 -5.65
N GLN A 280 -1.69 11.86 -6.22
CA GLN A 280 -1.87 12.23 -7.62
C GLN A 280 -1.31 13.63 -7.94
N LYS A 281 -1.49 14.60 -7.03
CA LYS A 281 -0.88 15.94 -7.18
C LYS A 281 0.64 15.89 -7.14
N ALA A 282 1.22 15.02 -6.30
CA ALA A 282 2.67 14.84 -6.25
C ALA A 282 3.20 14.23 -7.56
N LEU A 283 2.51 13.25 -8.13
CA LEU A 283 2.84 12.69 -9.44
C LEU A 283 2.72 13.74 -10.54
N LEU A 284 1.65 14.54 -10.54
CA LEU A 284 1.50 15.66 -11.49
C LEU A 284 2.64 16.67 -11.38
N PHE A 285 2.99 17.06 -10.14
CA PHE A 285 4.12 17.95 -9.89
C PHE A 285 5.43 17.38 -10.46
N ALA A 286 5.67 16.08 -10.27
CA ALA A 286 6.84 15.40 -10.79
C ALA A 286 6.85 15.33 -12.32
N LEU A 287 5.70 15.05 -12.96
CA LEU A 287 5.56 15.02 -14.43
C LEU A 287 5.80 16.36 -15.09
N LEU A 288 5.57 17.46 -14.40
CA LEU A 288 5.78 18.81 -14.90
C LEU A 288 7.20 19.35 -14.67
N GLN A 289 8.11 18.56 -14.07
CA GLN A 289 9.50 18.96 -13.86
C GLN A 289 10.32 18.87 -15.16
N PRO A 290 11.19 19.84 -15.45
CA PRO A 290 12.10 19.80 -16.60
C PRO A 290 13.31 18.90 -16.28
N ASN A 291 13.08 17.59 -16.14
CA ASN A 291 14.07 16.63 -15.61
C ASN A 291 15.39 16.63 -16.35
N GLU A 292 15.38 16.71 -17.69
CA GLU A 292 16.63 16.76 -18.48
C GLU A 292 17.45 18.01 -18.21
N THR A 293 16.81 19.17 -18.05
CA THR A 293 17.49 20.41 -17.70
C THR A 293 18.12 20.32 -16.31
N LEU A 294 17.38 19.79 -15.33
CA LEU A 294 17.86 19.61 -13.95
C LEU A 294 19.05 18.65 -13.89
N LYS A 295 18.99 17.51 -14.60
CA LYS A 295 20.10 16.55 -14.71
C LYS A 295 21.33 17.20 -15.34
N ASN A 296 21.18 17.95 -16.43
CA ASN A 296 22.29 18.65 -17.09
C ASN A 296 22.97 19.67 -16.18
N LEU A 297 22.20 20.39 -15.34
CA LEU A 297 22.77 21.30 -14.35
C LEU A 297 23.59 20.56 -13.29
N GLN A 298 23.08 19.43 -12.81
CA GLN A 298 23.79 18.58 -11.87
C GLN A 298 25.09 18.03 -12.46
N ASP A 299 25.04 17.48 -13.68
CA ASP A 299 26.20 16.87 -14.34
C ASP A 299 27.33 17.88 -14.63
N ARG A 300 26.95 19.12 -14.81
CA ARG A 300 27.92 20.25 -15.00
C ARG A 300 28.33 20.87 -13.67
N SER A 301 27.92 20.33 -12.52
CA SER A 301 28.19 20.89 -11.20
C SER A 301 27.69 22.34 -11.00
N ASN A 302 26.65 22.71 -11.75
CA ASN A 302 26.03 24.04 -11.63
C ASN A 302 24.94 24.02 -10.53
N TYR A 303 25.36 23.76 -9.32
CA TYR A 303 24.48 23.52 -8.19
C TYR A 303 23.68 24.75 -7.74
N SER A 304 24.23 25.95 -7.91
CA SER A 304 23.51 27.18 -7.57
C SER A 304 22.30 27.40 -8.47
N GLU A 305 22.46 27.24 -9.78
CA GLU A 305 21.36 27.38 -10.73
C GLU A 305 20.36 26.23 -10.56
N LEU A 306 20.84 25.00 -10.32
CA LEU A 306 20.00 23.84 -10.02
C LEU A 306 19.10 24.13 -8.82
N MET A 307 19.66 24.63 -7.72
CA MET A 307 18.91 24.96 -6.51
C MET A 307 17.85 26.05 -6.79
N VAL A 308 18.25 27.14 -7.44
CA VAL A 308 17.33 28.24 -7.78
C VAL A 308 16.18 27.73 -8.65
N MET A 309 16.48 26.96 -9.70
CA MET A 309 15.45 26.41 -10.58
C MET A 309 14.48 25.49 -9.82
N GLN A 310 14.99 24.61 -8.95
CA GLN A 310 14.14 23.72 -8.17
C GLN A 310 13.21 24.47 -7.20
N GLU A 311 13.68 25.57 -6.61
CA GLU A 311 12.84 26.40 -5.74
C GLU A 311 11.77 27.17 -6.53
N GLU A 312 12.12 27.77 -7.66
CA GLU A 312 11.17 28.48 -8.52
C GLU A 312 10.08 27.55 -9.09
N LEU A 313 10.42 26.31 -9.42
CA LEU A 313 9.46 25.31 -9.90
C LEU A 313 8.35 25.00 -8.89
N LYS A 314 8.58 25.21 -7.61
CA LYS A 314 7.56 25.02 -6.57
C LYS A 314 6.40 26.03 -6.69
N PHE A 315 6.64 27.18 -7.29
CA PHE A 315 5.67 28.26 -7.46
C PHE A 315 4.97 28.26 -8.82
N TYR A 316 5.32 27.35 -9.72
CA TYR A 316 4.63 27.26 -11.00
C TYR A 316 3.15 26.93 -10.80
N PRO A 317 2.24 27.44 -11.65
CA PRO A 317 0.79 27.31 -11.47
C PRO A 317 0.27 25.94 -11.91
N PHE A 318 0.89 24.85 -11.45
CA PHE A 318 0.46 23.48 -11.75
C PHE A 318 -0.96 23.16 -11.24
N ALA A 319 -1.49 23.98 -10.35
CA ALA A 319 -2.87 23.86 -9.87
C ALA A 319 -3.90 23.99 -10.99
N ASP A 320 -3.61 24.73 -12.05
CA ASP A 320 -4.53 24.85 -13.20
C ASP A 320 -4.55 23.56 -14.02
N VAL A 321 -3.41 22.90 -14.17
CA VAL A 321 -3.32 21.57 -14.81
C VAL A 321 -4.08 20.53 -13.99
N TRP A 322 -3.95 20.57 -12.66
CA TRP A 322 -4.72 19.71 -11.76
C TRP A 322 -6.23 19.92 -11.92
N LYS A 323 -6.69 21.16 -11.94
CA LYS A 323 -8.11 21.47 -12.12
C LYS A 323 -8.64 20.96 -13.46
N GLU A 324 -7.84 21.11 -14.53
CA GLU A 324 -8.21 20.60 -15.84
C GLU A 324 -8.29 19.07 -15.87
N PHE A 325 -7.35 18.37 -15.24
CA PHE A 325 -7.41 16.92 -15.09
C PHE A 325 -8.66 16.47 -14.33
N CYS A 326 -8.99 17.15 -13.24
CA CYS A 326 -10.24 16.88 -12.50
C CYS A 326 -11.48 17.15 -13.37
N ARG A 327 -11.49 18.24 -14.12
CA ARG A 327 -12.60 18.58 -15.03
C ARG A 327 -12.80 17.49 -16.09
N GLN A 328 -11.73 17.00 -16.70
CA GLN A 328 -11.77 15.91 -17.67
C GLN A 328 -12.26 14.59 -17.06
N SER A 329 -11.98 14.39 -15.78
CA SER A 329 -12.45 13.22 -15.01
C SER A 329 -13.84 13.42 -14.39
N SER A 330 -14.49 14.56 -14.65
CA SER A 330 -15.81 14.91 -14.10
C SER A 330 -15.87 14.95 -12.57
N VAL A 331 -14.77 15.35 -11.90
CA VAL A 331 -14.70 15.52 -10.46
C VAL A 331 -14.37 16.97 -10.08
N PRO A 332 -14.76 17.45 -8.89
CA PRO A 332 -14.41 18.78 -8.44
C PRO A 332 -12.88 18.98 -8.30
N GLY A 333 -12.34 20.06 -8.85
CA GLY A 333 -10.90 20.36 -8.82
C GLY A 333 -10.42 21.03 -7.53
N GLY A 334 -11.28 21.79 -6.87
CA GLY A 334 -11.00 22.49 -5.62
C GLY A 334 -11.48 21.73 -4.39
N SER A 335 -11.90 22.50 -3.37
CA SER A 335 -12.41 21.95 -2.10
C SER A 335 -13.91 21.63 -2.10
N GLU A 336 -14.61 21.88 -3.20
CA GLU A 336 -16.05 21.69 -3.36
C GLU A 336 -16.49 20.24 -3.14
N TRP A 337 -15.59 19.29 -3.38
CA TRP A 337 -15.82 17.88 -3.11
C TRP A 337 -16.19 17.61 -1.65
N PHE A 338 -15.71 18.43 -0.73
CA PHE A 338 -15.93 18.23 0.71
C PHE A 338 -17.40 18.47 1.09
N GLU A 339 -18.11 19.36 0.41
CA GLU A 339 -19.55 19.56 0.64
C GLU A 339 -20.35 18.30 0.28
N GLN A 340 -19.91 17.53 -0.72
CA GLN A 340 -20.53 16.25 -1.06
C GLN A 340 -20.31 15.22 0.05
N VAL A 341 -19.12 15.16 0.66
CA VAL A 341 -18.84 14.28 1.81
C VAL A 341 -19.70 14.68 3.00
N ARG A 342 -19.82 15.98 3.30
CA ARG A 342 -20.68 16.47 4.40
C ARG A 342 -22.17 16.15 4.17
N ALA A 343 -22.63 16.25 2.95
CA ALA A 343 -23.99 15.86 2.60
C ALA A 343 -24.21 14.34 2.82
N TYR A 344 -23.26 13.53 2.40
CA TYR A 344 -23.28 12.08 2.60
C TYR A 344 -23.22 11.70 4.09
N GLU A 345 -22.39 12.36 4.89
CA GLU A 345 -22.36 12.19 6.35
C GLU A 345 -23.75 12.37 6.97
N LYS A 346 -24.40 13.48 6.66
CA LYS A 346 -25.73 13.80 7.20
C LYS A 346 -26.81 12.85 6.71
N ALA A 347 -26.75 12.51 5.43
CA ALA A 347 -27.79 11.69 4.81
C ALA A 347 -27.65 10.20 5.13
N VAL A 348 -26.43 9.70 5.32
CA VAL A 348 -26.13 8.27 5.41
C VAL A 348 -25.40 7.93 6.71
N LEU A 349 -24.19 8.47 6.95
CA LEU A 349 -23.31 7.97 8.01
C LEU A 349 -23.88 8.21 9.40
N TRP A 350 -24.53 9.36 9.66
CA TRP A 350 -25.13 9.67 10.96
C TRP A 350 -26.37 8.82 11.25
N LYS A 351 -26.96 8.19 10.25
CA LYS A 351 -28.13 7.32 10.41
C LYS A 351 -27.75 5.85 10.64
N ARG A 352 -26.50 5.49 10.39
CA ARG A 352 -25.99 4.15 10.71
C ARG A 352 -25.82 4.00 12.21
N LYS A 353 -26.36 2.93 12.77
CA LYS A 353 -26.30 2.63 14.21
C LYS A 353 -24.97 1.95 14.58
#